data_72fcde426c418adc4991ba8af2abfff7
#
_entry.id   72fcde426c418adc4991ba8af2abfff7
#
_cell.length_a   1.000
_cell.length_b   1.000
_cell.length_c   1.000
_cell.angle_alpha   90.00
_cell.angle_beta   90.00
_cell.angle_gamma   90.00
#
_symmetry.space_group_name_H-M   'P 1'
#
loop_
_entity.id
_entity.type
_entity.pdbx_description
1 polymer ?
#
loop_
_entity_poly.entity_id
_entity_poly.type
_entity_poly.pdbx_seq_one_letter_code
_entity_poly.pdbx_strand_id
1 'polypeptide(L)'
;TLYSIHEQLLKDKGIDGVECFNFLEYYPIAFDYANKYNLAYMGNSDIHNLVTETYGGEKLARPITLVFSSERSEEGVKEALFARRTAILFNGVLAGKEDILRRLFLASVHLRMIENNSGYTELCNTSDLNYILLINNFQYNLPANKTIRLQLPKEGKIIVGNCYTGKDSKLEISLPLK
;
A
#
# COMPACT_ATOMS: atom_id res chain seq x y z
N THR A 1 3.37 -3.06 -23.67
CA THR A 1 3.61 -1.93 -24.60
C THR A 1 2.34 -1.11 -24.70
N LEU A 2 2.44 0.22 -24.59
CA LEU A 2 1.32 1.12 -24.85
C LEU A 2 1.08 1.19 -26.36
N TYR A 3 -0.20 1.14 -26.75
CA TYR A 3 -0.61 1.51 -28.10
C TYR A 3 -0.73 3.04 -28.21
N SER A 4 -0.66 3.58 -29.42
CA SER A 4 -0.76 5.04 -29.66
C SER A 4 -2.03 5.68 -29.08
N ILE A 5 -3.14 4.94 -29.08
CA ILE A 5 -4.39 5.40 -28.48
C ILE A 5 -4.27 5.57 -26.96
N HIS A 6 -3.55 4.68 -26.26
CA HIS A 6 -3.33 4.80 -24.81
C HIS A 6 -2.46 6.02 -24.51
N GLU A 7 -1.42 6.27 -25.31
CA GLU A 7 -0.58 7.45 -25.14
C GLU A 7 -1.38 8.75 -25.33
N GLN A 8 -2.28 8.76 -26.31
CA GLN A 8 -3.16 9.91 -26.54
C GLN A 8 -4.10 10.14 -25.35
N LEU A 9 -4.79 9.08 -24.89
CA LEU A 9 -5.68 9.15 -23.72
C LEU A 9 -4.96 9.63 -22.45
N LEU A 10 -3.72 9.20 -22.24
CA LEU A 10 -2.91 9.65 -21.11
C LEU A 10 -2.53 11.13 -21.22
N LYS A 11 -2.16 11.60 -22.42
CA LYS A 11 -1.88 13.01 -22.70
C LYS A 11 -3.09 13.89 -22.49
N ASP A 12 -4.25 13.44 -22.97
CA ASP A 12 -5.52 14.16 -22.89
C ASP A 12 -6.19 14.05 -21.52
N LYS A 13 -5.54 13.36 -20.54
CA LYS A 13 -6.11 13.08 -19.22
C LYS A 13 -7.46 12.35 -19.27
N GLY A 14 -7.64 11.51 -20.27
CA GLY A 14 -8.82 10.66 -20.44
C GLY A 14 -8.80 9.37 -19.62
N ILE A 15 -7.74 9.14 -18.82
CA ILE A 15 -7.58 7.98 -17.94
C ILE A 15 -7.22 8.49 -16.54
N ASP A 16 -7.97 8.07 -15.53
CA ASP A 16 -7.77 8.46 -14.13
C ASP A 16 -7.04 7.42 -13.28
N GLY A 17 -7.04 6.16 -13.70
CA GLY A 17 -6.39 5.07 -13.00
C GLY A 17 -5.85 3.99 -13.92
N VAL A 18 -4.98 3.14 -13.39
CA VAL A 18 -4.42 2.00 -14.10
C VAL A 18 -4.33 0.79 -13.18
N GLU A 19 -4.65 -0.38 -13.71
CA GLU A 19 -4.51 -1.65 -12.99
C GLU A 19 -3.03 -2.06 -12.91
N CYS A 20 -2.51 -2.11 -11.69
CA CYS A 20 -1.18 -2.64 -11.40
C CYS A 20 -1.22 -4.11 -10.99
N PHE A 21 -2.37 -4.56 -10.50
CA PHE A 21 -2.70 -5.96 -10.23
C PHE A 21 -4.08 -6.26 -10.80
N ASN A 22 -4.17 -7.33 -11.58
CA ASN A 22 -5.42 -7.83 -12.11
C ASN A 22 -5.41 -9.35 -12.01
N PHE A 23 -6.45 -9.96 -11.46
CA PHE A 23 -6.49 -11.38 -11.15
C PHE A 23 -5.31 -11.77 -10.26
N LEU A 24 -4.46 -12.71 -10.68
CA LEU A 24 -3.23 -13.11 -9.98
C LEU A 24 -1.97 -12.50 -10.62
N GLU A 25 -2.14 -11.60 -11.55
CA GLU A 25 -1.05 -11.02 -12.34
C GLU A 25 -0.61 -9.66 -11.80
N TYR A 26 0.68 -9.43 -11.90
CA TYR A 26 1.35 -8.19 -11.53
C TYR A 26 1.91 -7.50 -12.77
N TYR A 27 1.57 -6.23 -12.96
CA TYR A 27 1.96 -5.41 -14.09
C TYR A 27 2.94 -4.31 -13.68
N PRO A 28 4.26 -4.59 -13.58
CA PRO A 28 5.24 -3.61 -13.10
C PRO A 28 5.29 -2.32 -13.92
N ILE A 29 5.07 -2.40 -15.24
CA ILE A 29 5.04 -1.22 -16.11
C ILE A 29 3.88 -0.26 -15.78
N ALA A 30 2.77 -0.77 -15.21
CA ALA A 30 1.64 0.05 -14.81
C ALA A 30 1.99 0.99 -13.64
N PHE A 31 2.93 0.60 -12.77
CA PHE A 31 3.46 1.48 -11.72
C PHE A 31 4.19 2.69 -12.31
N ASP A 32 4.99 2.47 -13.37
CA ASP A 32 5.70 3.55 -14.04
C ASP A 32 4.69 4.55 -14.66
N TYR A 33 3.60 4.04 -15.26
CA TYR A 33 2.54 4.90 -15.80
C TYR A 33 1.76 5.61 -14.71
N ALA A 34 1.39 4.92 -13.63
CA ALA A 34 0.69 5.53 -12.50
C ALA A 34 1.49 6.70 -11.92
N ASN A 35 2.79 6.53 -11.74
CA ASN A 35 3.67 7.58 -11.24
C ASN A 35 3.88 8.70 -12.26
N LYS A 36 4.19 8.36 -13.52
CA LYS A 36 4.49 9.33 -14.57
C LYS A 36 3.30 10.24 -14.90
N TYR A 37 2.10 9.67 -14.96
CA TYR A 37 0.89 10.39 -15.36
C TYR A 37 -0.03 10.73 -14.19
N ASN A 38 0.43 10.51 -12.96
CA ASN A 38 -0.31 10.77 -11.73
C ASN A 38 -1.68 10.06 -11.70
N LEU A 39 -1.74 8.76 -12.05
CA LEU A 39 -2.96 7.98 -12.07
C LEU A 39 -3.26 7.36 -10.69
N ALA A 40 -4.51 6.94 -10.48
CA ALA A 40 -4.89 6.10 -9.37
C ALA A 40 -4.31 4.68 -9.55
N TYR A 41 -3.83 4.09 -8.46
CA TYR A 41 -3.42 2.69 -8.43
C TYR A 41 -4.64 1.81 -8.22
N MET A 42 -4.89 0.88 -9.13
CA MET A 42 -6.04 -0.01 -9.09
C MET A 42 -5.58 -1.47 -9.01
N GLY A 43 -6.26 -2.24 -8.16
CA GLY A 43 -6.11 -3.67 -8.09
C GLY A 43 -7.49 -4.32 -8.14
N ASN A 44 -7.72 -5.16 -9.15
CA ASN A 44 -9.02 -5.75 -9.41
C ASN A 44 -8.92 -7.26 -9.54
N SER A 45 -10.03 -7.93 -9.25
CA SER A 45 -10.07 -9.39 -9.19
C SER A 45 -10.32 -10.06 -10.53
N ASP A 46 -10.79 -9.32 -11.52
CA ASP A 46 -11.18 -9.83 -12.86
C ASP A 46 -12.08 -11.08 -12.81
N ILE A 47 -13.02 -11.07 -11.87
CA ILE A 47 -13.90 -12.21 -11.64
C ILE A 47 -15.05 -12.21 -12.63
N HIS A 48 -15.22 -13.34 -13.31
CA HIS A 48 -16.34 -13.61 -14.22
C HIS A 48 -17.36 -14.62 -13.65
N ASN A 49 -17.00 -15.29 -12.54
CA ASN A 49 -17.79 -16.28 -11.84
C ASN A 49 -17.90 -15.95 -10.34
N LEU A 50 -18.19 -16.94 -9.50
CA LEU A 50 -18.17 -16.74 -8.05
C LEU A 50 -16.74 -16.55 -7.52
N VAL A 51 -16.56 -15.60 -6.60
CA VAL A 51 -15.26 -15.33 -5.95
C VAL A 51 -14.64 -16.59 -5.36
N THR A 52 -15.48 -17.41 -4.72
CA THR A 52 -15.05 -18.66 -4.07
C THR A 52 -14.55 -19.71 -5.04
N GLU A 53 -15.08 -19.73 -6.27
CA GLU A 53 -14.62 -20.65 -7.32
C GLU A 53 -13.27 -20.22 -7.89
N THR A 54 -13.11 -18.91 -8.13
CA THR A 54 -11.91 -18.35 -8.76
C THR A 54 -10.72 -18.31 -7.79
N TYR A 55 -10.96 -17.96 -6.53
CA TYR A 55 -9.89 -17.75 -5.53
C TYR A 55 -9.80 -18.87 -4.48
N GLY A 56 -10.45 -20.02 -4.71
CA GLY A 56 -10.31 -21.19 -3.84
C GLY A 56 -10.87 -21.01 -2.42
N GLY A 57 -11.92 -20.20 -2.27
CA GLY A 57 -12.52 -19.88 -1.00
C GLY A 57 -11.73 -18.82 -0.21
N GLU A 58 -11.76 -18.90 1.13
CA GLU A 58 -11.10 -17.91 2.01
C GLU A 58 -9.55 -17.93 1.96
N LYS A 59 -8.94 -18.89 1.28
CA LYS A 59 -7.49 -19.14 1.33
C LYS A 59 -6.68 -18.24 0.41
N LEU A 60 -7.27 -17.74 -0.68
CA LEU A 60 -6.59 -16.85 -1.61
C LEU A 60 -7.21 -15.45 -1.54
N ALA A 61 -6.44 -14.49 -1.04
CA ALA A 61 -6.83 -13.10 -1.08
C ALA A 61 -6.83 -12.61 -2.53
N ARG A 62 -7.94 -12.01 -2.97
CA ARG A 62 -8.03 -11.34 -4.27
C ARG A 62 -7.38 -9.96 -4.21
N PRO A 63 -6.90 -9.41 -5.33
CA PRO A 63 -6.54 -8.01 -5.39
C PRO A 63 -7.77 -7.14 -5.11
N ILE A 64 -7.59 -6.13 -4.26
CA ILE A 64 -8.62 -5.13 -3.96
C ILE A 64 -8.02 -3.74 -4.02
N THR A 65 -8.83 -2.77 -4.46
CA THR A 65 -8.50 -1.35 -4.38
C THR A 65 -9.03 -0.80 -3.06
N LEU A 66 -8.13 -0.32 -2.22
CA LEU A 66 -8.47 0.47 -1.03
C LEU A 66 -8.72 1.92 -1.47
N VAL A 67 -9.86 2.48 -1.08
CA VAL A 67 -10.25 3.86 -1.38
C VAL A 67 -10.29 4.65 -0.09
N PHE A 68 -9.51 5.73 -0.01
CA PHE A 68 -9.42 6.58 1.18
C PHE A 68 -10.38 7.76 1.05
N SER A 69 -11.62 7.55 1.44
CA SER A 69 -12.68 8.55 1.46
C SER A 69 -12.86 9.16 2.85
N SER A 70 -13.25 10.42 2.90
CA SER A 70 -13.62 11.12 4.15
C SER A 70 -14.98 10.66 4.70
N GLU A 71 -15.83 10.11 3.85
CA GLU A 71 -17.18 9.64 4.21
C GLU A 71 -17.60 8.40 3.42
N ARG A 72 -18.54 7.64 3.99
CA ARG A 72 -19.10 6.43 3.37
C ARG A 72 -20.33 6.77 2.52
N SER A 73 -20.10 7.55 1.47
CA SER A 73 -21.12 7.90 0.48
C SER A 73 -20.62 7.59 -0.92
N GLU A 74 -21.49 7.53 -1.90
CA GLU A 74 -21.13 7.36 -3.30
C GLU A 74 -20.27 8.55 -3.77
N GLU A 75 -20.67 9.75 -3.41
CA GLU A 75 -19.98 11.01 -3.72
C GLU A 75 -18.58 11.03 -3.11
N GLY A 76 -18.44 10.62 -1.85
CA GLY A 76 -17.15 10.56 -1.17
C GLY A 76 -16.21 9.54 -1.77
N VAL A 77 -16.72 8.35 -2.14
CA VAL A 77 -15.93 7.32 -2.86
C VAL A 77 -15.52 7.82 -4.24
N LYS A 78 -16.43 8.41 -4.99
CA LYS A 78 -16.18 8.97 -6.31
C LYS A 78 -15.12 10.08 -6.24
N GLU A 79 -15.26 11.02 -5.30
CA GLU A 79 -14.30 12.09 -5.07
C GLU A 79 -12.90 11.52 -4.76
N ALA A 80 -12.81 10.51 -3.87
CA ALA A 80 -11.54 9.89 -3.50
C ALA A 80 -10.87 9.17 -4.69
N LEU A 81 -11.65 8.51 -5.55
CA LEU A 81 -11.13 7.87 -6.76
C LEU A 81 -10.54 8.91 -7.73
N PHE A 82 -11.27 9.98 -8.03
CA PHE A 82 -10.77 11.05 -8.91
C PHE A 82 -9.63 11.86 -8.28
N ALA A 83 -9.60 11.98 -6.95
CA ALA A 83 -8.46 12.54 -6.22
C ALA A 83 -7.28 11.57 -6.12
N ARG A 84 -7.42 10.35 -6.67
CA ARG A 84 -6.36 9.31 -6.71
C ARG A 84 -5.89 8.88 -5.34
N ARG A 85 -6.80 8.92 -4.35
CA ARG A 85 -6.55 8.44 -2.99
C ARG A 85 -6.86 6.95 -2.90
N THR A 86 -6.02 6.16 -3.57
CA THR A 86 -6.15 4.70 -3.67
C THR A 86 -4.85 4.00 -3.33
N ALA A 87 -4.97 2.77 -2.87
CA ALA A 87 -3.88 1.81 -2.77
C ALA A 87 -4.41 0.41 -3.08
N ILE A 88 -3.52 -0.51 -3.38
CA ILE A 88 -3.84 -1.90 -3.67
C ILE A 88 -3.45 -2.74 -2.46
N LEU A 89 -4.30 -3.68 -2.10
CA LEU A 89 -3.97 -4.76 -1.16
C LEU A 89 -4.15 -6.10 -1.87
N PHE A 90 -3.07 -6.89 -1.91
CA PHE A 90 -3.08 -8.23 -2.48
C PHE A 90 -2.04 -9.12 -1.80
N ASN A 91 -2.46 -10.26 -1.25
CA ASN A 91 -1.59 -11.24 -0.57
C ASN A 91 -0.64 -10.62 0.47
N GLY A 92 -1.14 -9.66 1.27
CA GLY A 92 -0.34 -8.95 2.27
C GLY A 92 0.63 -7.91 1.70
N VAL A 93 0.61 -7.69 0.39
CA VAL A 93 1.34 -6.59 -0.27
C VAL A 93 0.44 -5.38 -0.37
N LEU A 94 0.97 -4.22 -0.03
CA LEU A 94 0.38 -2.91 -0.27
C LEU A 94 1.12 -2.24 -1.43
N ALA A 95 0.39 -1.61 -2.35
CA ALA A 95 0.99 -0.84 -3.42
C ALA A 95 0.19 0.44 -3.67
N GLY A 96 0.88 1.56 -3.89
CA GLY A 96 0.22 2.84 -4.08
C GLY A 96 1.18 4.02 -4.08
N LYS A 97 0.65 5.22 -4.16
CA LYS A 97 1.46 6.43 -4.05
C LYS A 97 2.14 6.53 -2.69
N GLU A 98 3.37 7.03 -2.70
CA GLU A 98 4.18 7.10 -1.50
C GLU A 98 3.49 7.89 -0.36
N ASP A 99 2.88 9.03 -0.68
CA ASP A 99 2.20 9.87 0.31
C ASP A 99 0.98 9.17 0.93
N ILE A 100 0.23 8.39 0.15
CA ILE A 100 -0.91 7.61 0.62
C ILE A 100 -0.45 6.47 1.52
N LEU A 101 0.53 5.68 1.07
CA LEU A 101 1.06 4.56 1.87
C LEU A 101 1.75 5.06 3.15
N ARG A 102 2.43 6.20 3.10
CA ARG A 102 3.04 6.85 4.26
C ARG A 102 1.99 7.23 5.30
N ARG A 103 0.92 7.91 4.90
CA ARG A 103 -0.18 8.27 5.80
C ARG A 103 -0.86 7.03 6.37
N LEU A 104 -1.10 6.01 5.55
CA LEU A 104 -1.67 4.74 6.00
C LEU A 104 -0.78 4.09 7.07
N PHE A 105 0.52 4.00 6.83
CA PHE A 105 1.47 3.43 7.78
C PHE A 105 1.50 4.23 9.09
N LEU A 106 1.63 5.55 9.03
CA LEU A 106 1.69 6.41 10.21
C LEU A 106 0.37 6.46 11.00
N ALA A 107 -0.77 6.28 10.34
CA ALA A 107 -2.06 6.12 11.01
C ALA A 107 -2.23 4.75 11.66
N SER A 108 -1.53 3.73 11.16
CA SER A 108 -1.62 2.33 11.62
C SER A 108 -0.61 2.00 12.72
N VAL A 109 0.57 2.62 12.69
CA VAL A 109 1.72 2.21 13.53
C VAL A 109 2.14 3.35 14.46
N HIS A 110 2.05 3.08 15.74
CA HIS A 110 2.38 4.02 16.80
C HIS A 110 3.62 3.58 17.56
N LEU A 111 4.45 4.56 17.92
CA LEU A 111 5.66 4.39 18.69
C LEU A 111 5.35 4.61 20.18
N ARG A 112 5.76 3.68 21.04
CA ARG A 112 5.70 3.84 22.49
C ARG A 112 7.08 3.61 23.09
N MET A 113 7.65 4.63 23.71
CA MET A 113 8.90 4.52 24.45
C MET A 113 8.69 3.74 25.73
N ILE A 114 9.65 2.87 26.08
CA ILE A 114 9.62 2.12 27.33
C ILE A 114 10.43 2.89 28.38
N GLU A 115 9.80 3.25 29.48
CA GLU A 115 10.38 4.13 30.52
C GLU A 115 11.65 3.60 31.22
N ASN A 116 11.98 2.33 31.10
CA ASN A 116 13.04 1.68 31.88
C ASN A 116 14.46 1.85 31.29
N ASN A 117 14.72 2.86 30.47
CA ASN A 117 16.05 3.15 29.87
C ASN A 117 16.71 1.94 29.19
N SER A 118 15.90 0.96 28.74
CA SER A 118 16.37 -0.29 28.13
C SER A 118 16.84 -0.14 26.68
N GLY A 119 16.67 1.06 26.08
CA GLY A 119 16.91 1.29 24.65
C GLY A 119 15.90 0.61 23.73
N TYR A 120 14.87 -0.04 24.28
CA TYR A 120 13.80 -0.67 23.53
C TYR A 120 12.62 0.27 23.31
N THR A 121 11.98 0.09 22.17
CA THR A 121 10.78 0.79 21.76
C THR A 121 9.71 -0.23 21.38
N GLU A 122 8.47 0.08 21.66
CA GLU A 122 7.32 -0.70 21.20
C GLU A 122 6.75 -0.06 19.94
N LEU A 123 6.58 -0.86 18.88
CA LEU A 123 5.80 -0.53 17.70
C LEU A 123 4.46 -1.22 17.80
N CYS A 124 3.41 -0.42 17.93
CA CYS A 124 2.03 -0.84 18.07
C CYS A 124 1.31 -0.71 16.74
N ASN A 125 0.93 -1.80 16.11
CA ASN A 125 0.07 -1.80 14.92
C ASN A 125 -1.38 -1.91 15.37
N THR A 126 -2.17 -0.89 15.10
CA THR A 126 -3.60 -0.82 15.46
C THR A 126 -4.53 -1.11 14.27
N SER A 127 -3.97 -1.52 13.13
CA SER A 127 -4.73 -1.83 11.92
C SER A 127 -4.85 -3.33 11.67
N ASP A 128 -5.72 -3.70 10.74
CA ASP A 128 -5.87 -5.08 10.24
C ASP A 128 -4.84 -5.44 9.15
N LEU A 129 -3.85 -4.58 8.91
CA LEU A 129 -2.79 -4.80 7.93
C LEU A 129 -1.54 -5.37 8.61
N ASN A 130 -0.87 -6.30 7.94
CA ASN A 130 0.45 -6.77 8.36
C ASN A 130 1.53 -5.92 7.71
N TYR A 131 2.58 -5.59 8.46
CA TYR A 131 3.75 -4.89 7.93
C TYR A 131 5.02 -5.72 8.10
N ILE A 132 5.90 -5.66 7.12
CA ILE A 132 7.25 -6.22 7.16
C ILE A 132 8.20 -5.03 7.22
N LEU A 133 8.94 -4.91 8.31
CA LEU A 133 9.87 -3.80 8.53
C LEU A 133 11.30 -4.27 8.32
N LEU A 134 12.07 -3.55 7.52
CA LEU A 134 13.50 -3.76 7.35
C LEU A 134 14.24 -2.59 8.01
N ILE A 135 15.01 -2.90 9.05
CA ILE A 135 15.74 -1.92 9.87
C ILE A 135 17.17 -2.43 10.06
N ASN A 136 18.17 -1.68 9.62
CA ASN A 136 19.58 -2.08 9.70
C ASN A 136 19.85 -3.50 9.19
N ASN A 137 19.26 -3.88 8.05
CA ASN A 137 19.34 -5.20 7.41
C ASN A 137 18.63 -6.36 8.18
N PHE A 138 17.96 -6.07 9.26
CA PHE A 138 17.10 -7.05 9.96
C PHE A 138 15.66 -6.90 9.55
N GLN A 139 14.97 -8.04 9.41
CA GLN A 139 13.55 -8.07 9.11
C GLN A 139 12.76 -8.31 10.39
N TYR A 140 11.71 -7.51 10.58
CA TYR A 140 10.76 -7.63 11.67
C TYR A 140 9.35 -7.75 11.10
N ASN A 141 8.59 -8.74 11.54
CA ASN A 141 7.18 -8.84 11.20
C ASN A 141 6.38 -8.08 12.26
N LEU A 142 5.54 -7.14 11.82
CA LEU A 142 4.62 -6.38 12.65
C LEU A 142 3.19 -6.78 12.25
N PRO A 143 2.61 -7.82 12.89
CA PRO A 143 1.29 -8.31 12.51
C PRO A 143 0.18 -7.32 12.83
N ALA A 144 -0.98 -7.51 12.17
CA ALA A 144 -2.21 -6.79 12.45
C ALA A 144 -2.60 -6.86 13.94
N ASN A 145 -2.97 -5.73 14.53
CA ASN A 145 -3.41 -5.61 15.91
C ASN A 145 -2.42 -6.17 16.94
N LYS A 146 -1.11 -6.07 16.65
CA LYS A 146 -0.03 -6.55 17.52
C LYS A 146 0.99 -5.46 17.81
N THR A 147 1.70 -5.68 18.92
CA THR A 147 2.84 -4.87 19.33
C THR A 147 4.10 -5.73 19.27
N ILE A 148 5.16 -5.20 18.69
CA ILE A 148 6.50 -5.78 18.78
C ILE A 148 7.42 -4.86 19.55
N ARG A 149 8.42 -5.44 20.20
CA ARG A 149 9.43 -4.71 20.96
C ARG A 149 10.78 -4.89 20.27
N LEU A 150 11.44 -3.78 19.96
CA LEU A 150 12.73 -3.78 19.28
C LEU A 150 13.55 -2.54 19.64
N GLN A 151 14.85 -2.58 19.35
CA GLN A 151 15.70 -1.40 19.44
C GLN A 151 15.67 -0.65 18.12
N LEU A 152 15.16 0.58 18.14
CA LEU A 152 15.20 1.46 16.96
C LEU A 152 16.49 2.31 17.00
N PRO A 153 17.14 2.52 15.87
CA PRO A 153 18.20 3.52 15.78
C PRO A 153 17.61 4.92 16.03
N LYS A 154 18.41 5.80 16.60
CA LYS A 154 17.98 7.19 16.87
C LYS A 154 17.69 7.96 15.58
N GLU A 155 18.42 7.63 14.53
CA GLU A 155 18.30 8.22 13.19
C GLU A 155 18.37 7.12 12.14
N GLY A 156 17.83 7.39 10.95
CA GLY A 156 17.84 6.46 9.84
C GLY A 156 16.48 6.28 9.21
N LYS A 157 16.28 5.10 8.61
CA LYS A 157 15.04 4.78 7.90
C LYS A 157 14.54 3.38 8.26
N ILE A 158 13.23 3.25 8.30
CA ILE A 158 12.52 1.97 8.25
C ILE A 158 12.07 1.78 6.80
N ILE A 159 12.44 0.67 6.16
CA ILE A 159 11.85 0.28 4.88
C ILE A 159 10.68 -0.64 5.18
N VAL A 160 9.50 -0.28 4.70
CA VAL A 160 8.31 -1.13 4.83
C VAL A 160 8.30 -2.12 3.66
N GLY A 161 8.80 -3.32 3.92
CA GLY A 161 9.21 -4.29 2.91
C GLY A 161 8.08 -4.82 2.02
N ASN A 162 6.84 -4.79 2.50
CA ASN A 162 5.64 -5.18 1.75
C ASN A 162 4.82 -4.00 1.25
N CYS A 163 5.34 -2.77 1.28
CA CYS A 163 4.68 -1.57 0.74
C CYS A 163 5.44 -1.04 -0.47
N TYR A 164 4.87 -1.15 -1.66
CA TYR A 164 5.48 -0.76 -2.93
C TYR A 164 4.97 0.60 -3.40
N THR A 165 5.89 1.54 -3.57
CA THR A 165 5.65 2.89 -4.11
C THR A 165 5.95 2.99 -5.61
N GLY A 166 6.47 1.93 -6.18
CA GLY A 166 6.82 1.76 -7.59
C GLY A 166 7.21 0.30 -7.85
N LYS A 167 7.52 -0.05 -9.09
CA LYS A 167 7.87 -1.42 -9.47
C LYS A 167 9.05 -2.00 -8.68
N ASP A 168 10.06 -1.16 -8.38
CA ASP A 168 11.29 -1.55 -7.67
C ASP A 168 11.50 -0.74 -6.38
N SER A 169 10.52 0.09 -6.00
CA SER A 169 10.63 1.00 -4.87
C SER A 169 9.70 0.60 -3.73
N LYS A 170 10.17 0.70 -2.51
CA LYS A 170 9.40 0.44 -1.29
C LYS A 170 9.24 1.71 -0.48
N LEU A 171 8.23 1.71 0.37
CA LEU A 171 7.98 2.81 1.29
C LEU A 171 9.13 2.93 2.30
N GLU A 172 9.71 4.11 2.39
CA GLU A 172 10.72 4.47 3.39
C GLU A 172 10.14 5.45 4.40
N ILE A 173 10.33 5.17 5.66
CA ILE A 173 9.89 6.02 6.79
C ILE A 173 11.12 6.50 7.54
N SER A 174 11.32 7.81 7.61
CA SER A 174 12.43 8.40 8.35
C SER A 174 12.22 8.30 9.86
N LEU A 175 13.29 8.10 10.61
CA LEU A 175 13.32 8.15 12.06
C LEU A 175 13.83 9.52 12.53
N PRO A 176 13.35 10.02 13.70
CA PRO A 176 12.25 9.48 14.49
C PRO A 176 10.90 9.60 13.79
N LEU A 177 10.01 8.69 14.09
CA LEU A 177 8.60 8.77 13.57
C LEU A 177 7.96 10.05 14.12
N LYS A 178 7.46 10.90 13.23
CA LYS A 178 6.78 12.16 13.53
C LYS A 178 5.33 12.08 13.13
#